data_157237803fd94be7f0b846078a604532
#
_entry.id   157237803fd94be7f0b846078a604532
#
_cell.length_a   1.000
_cell.length_b   1.000
_cell.length_c   1.000
_cell.angle_alpha   90.00
_cell.angle_beta   90.00
_cell.angle_gamma   90.00
#
_symmetry.space_group_name_H-M   'P 1'
#
loop_
_entity.id
_entity.type
_entity.pdbx_description
1 polymer ?
#
loop_
_entity_poly.entity_id
_entity_poly.type
_entity_poly.pdbx_seq_one_letter_code
_entity_poly.pdbx_strand_id
1 'polypeptide(L)'
;MKMKRGFIGCLLSIFVILTMFSGCNVGSTDGGEADTVLGGGSSVLRIVSGSENSELEPILEEFSDREHVRIEMTYMGSLDIMRLLGEEDIPYDAVWPASSLWLSVGDTGHRIKHAESISITPVVFGIRKSLAEDLGFVGREVSVNDLLEAIRNGKLRFCMTSATQSNSGASAYIGFLYALLGNPEVITSEDLQSDELRAQMQELLSGVDRSSGSSDWLKDMFLQGDYDAMVNYECLVIQANRELEERGEEPLYVVYPYDGLSLADSPLGYVDKGDDGQEELFLKLQEYLLSEDVQDEIQRTGRRSGYTGVSEKNKDVFRADWGLQPDRVLSPIKMPAADVLFECLNLYQTDFRKPSLTVYCLDYSGSMSGEGNEQLVQAMEQLLIQENARKNFLQASENEVNILIPFNGGVIDTYTATGNGSELEALYDKVENQEVGGGTDMYAAAVRGIELLGEYDLSQYTPAIILLTDGQSSGSLSDFEAAYAGLGTEVPVFSIMFGDADETQLEELARYTNARVFDGRENLTEAFRSVKWYN
;
A
#
# COMPACT_ATOMS: atom_id res chain seq x y z
N MET A 1 8.90 -74.03 7.63
CA MET A 1 9.98 -73.27 7.02
C MET A 1 9.49 -71.82 6.88
N LYS A 2 9.99 -70.90 7.74
CA LYS A 2 9.43 -69.55 7.96
C LYS A 2 10.12 -68.56 7.02
N MET A 3 9.36 -67.90 6.18
CA MET A 3 9.81 -66.74 5.38
C MET A 3 9.64 -65.46 6.17
N LYS A 4 10.74 -64.72 6.38
CA LYS A 4 10.74 -63.39 6.95
C LYS A 4 10.47 -62.35 5.84
N ARG A 5 9.44 -61.54 6.00
CA ARG A 5 9.22 -60.32 5.21
C ARG A 5 9.99 -59.16 5.84
N GLY A 6 10.90 -58.57 5.08
CA GLY A 6 11.57 -57.32 5.45
C GLY A 6 10.67 -56.12 5.14
N PHE A 7 10.53 -55.24 6.13
CA PHE A 7 9.92 -53.93 6.00
C PHE A 7 11.00 -52.93 5.53
N ILE A 8 10.84 -52.35 4.36
CA ILE A 8 11.59 -51.21 3.91
C ILE A 8 10.80 -49.99 4.33
N GLY A 9 11.33 -49.28 5.33
CA GLY A 9 10.81 -47.98 5.74
C GLY A 9 11.26 -46.91 4.78
N CYS A 10 10.30 -46.29 4.10
CA CYS A 10 10.50 -45.07 3.33
C CYS A 10 10.52 -43.88 4.30
N LEU A 11 11.67 -43.29 4.56
CA LEU A 11 11.82 -42.00 5.24
C LEU A 11 11.39 -40.90 4.26
N LEU A 12 10.17 -40.38 4.43
CA LEU A 12 9.78 -39.11 3.86
C LEU A 12 10.48 -38.01 4.67
N SER A 13 11.48 -37.40 4.08
CA SER A 13 12.04 -36.14 4.57
C SER A 13 11.04 -35.04 4.25
N ILE A 14 10.31 -34.59 5.25
CA ILE A 14 9.52 -33.35 5.17
C ILE A 14 10.53 -32.21 5.24
N PHE A 15 10.80 -31.60 4.09
CA PHE A 15 11.44 -30.30 4.03
C PHE A 15 10.38 -29.26 4.45
N VAL A 16 10.46 -28.81 5.68
CA VAL A 16 9.75 -27.62 6.12
C VAL A 16 10.55 -26.44 5.55
N ILE A 17 10.06 -25.87 4.45
CA ILE A 17 10.53 -24.57 3.98
C ILE A 17 9.95 -23.56 4.98
N LEU A 18 10.79 -23.10 5.90
CA LEU A 18 10.52 -21.89 6.69
C LEU A 18 10.67 -20.73 5.71
N THR A 19 9.60 -20.31 5.08
CA THR A 19 9.54 -18.98 4.48
C THR A 19 9.51 -17.98 5.64
N MET A 20 10.63 -17.31 5.86
CA MET A 20 10.66 -16.11 6.70
C MET A 20 9.81 -15.07 5.98
N PHE A 21 8.60 -14.86 6.45
CA PHE A 21 7.85 -13.65 6.14
C PHE A 21 8.57 -12.49 6.83
N SER A 22 9.36 -11.74 6.08
CA SER A 22 9.76 -10.40 6.51
C SER A 22 8.50 -9.54 6.47
N GLY A 23 7.92 -9.30 7.63
CA GLY A 23 6.87 -8.28 7.76
C GLY A 23 7.49 -6.95 7.40
N CYS A 24 6.97 -6.27 6.37
CA CYS A 24 7.34 -4.89 6.10
C CYS A 24 6.86 -4.03 7.29
N ASN A 25 7.76 -3.65 8.17
CA ASN A 25 7.53 -2.60 9.14
C ASN A 25 7.39 -1.28 8.38
N VAL A 26 6.32 -0.58 8.58
CA VAL A 26 6.17 0.79 8.06
C VAL A 26 6.94 1.69 9.03
N GLY A 27 8.14 2.11 8.59
CA GLY A 27 9.07 2.86 9.41
C GLY A 27 8.48 4.14 9.99
N SER A 28 8.81 4.38 11.24
CA SER A 28 8.58 5.64 11.93
C SER A 28 9.51 6.74 11.39
N THR A 29 9.05 7.98 11.39
CA THR A 29 9.83 9.16 10.96
C THR A 29 10.93 9.58 11.92
N ASP A 30 11.10 8.88 13.05
CA ASP A 30 12.17 9.10 14.02
C ASP A 30 13.11 7.88 13.93
N GLY A 31 14.20 7.94 13.16
CA GLY A 31 15.35 7.03 13.14
C GLY A 31 15.13 5.56 13.56
N GLY A 32 13.94 5.00 13.27
CA GLY A 32 13.52 3.65 13.64
C GLY A 32 14.38 2.55 13.04
N GLU A 33 14.21 1.33 13.54
CA GLU A 33 14.91 0.15 12.97
C GLU A 33 14.58 0.04 11.47
N ALA A 34 15.59 -0.23 10.64
CA ALA A 34 15.40 -0.47 9.21
C ALA A 34 14.54 -1.73 8.98
N ASP A 35 13.66 -1.71 7.98
CA ASP A 35 12.85 -2.87 7.60
C ASP A 35 13.74 -4.04 7.17
N THR A 36 14.83 -3.73 6.46
CA THR A 36 15.83 -4.72 6.02
C THR A 36 17.24 -4.18 6.21
N VAL A 37 18.14 -5.03 6.72
CA VAL A 37 19.56 -4.76 6.85
C VAL A 37 20.35 -5.75 5.99
N LEU A 38 21.06 -5.22 4.98
CA LEU A 38 21.82 -6.01 4.00
C LEU A 38 23.32 -5.91 4.28
N GLY A 39 23.99 -7.05 4.26
CA GLY A 39 25.43 -7.19 4.43
C GLY A 39 25.97 -6.78 5.79
N GLY A 40 27.26 -6.45 5.84
CA GLY A 40 27.95 -6.09 7.08
C GLY A 40 29.20 -5.27 6.82
N GLY A 41 29.33 -4.15 7.54
CA GLY A 41 30.49 -3.27 7.42
C GLY A 41 30.44 -2.16 8.48
N SER A 42 31.50 -1.35 8.55
CA SER A 42 31.55 -0.20 9.45
C SER A 42 30.90 1.05 8.85
N SER A 43 30.85 1.14 7.52
CA SER A 43 30.13 2.19 6.80
C SER A 43 28.69 1.76 6.63
N VAL A 44 27.75 2.68 6.82
CA VAL A 44 26.31 2.43 6.74
C VAL A 44 25.72 3.39 5.69
N LEU A 45 24.88 2.88 4.80
CA LEU A 45 24.08 3.67 3.89
C LEU A 45 22.60 3.45 4.20
N ARG A 46 21.90 4.47 4.68
CA ARG A 46 20.48 4.42 5.01
C ARG A 46 19.66 4.92 3.83
N ILE A 47 18.79 4.07 3.32
CA ILE A 47 17.97 4.37 2.13
C ILE A 47 16.49 4.24 2.50
N VAL A 48 15.72 5.31 2.25
CA VAL A 48 14.26 5.21 2.26
C VAL A 48 13.74 5.01 0.83
N SER A 49 12.89 4.02 0.63
CA SER A 49 12.48 3.56 -0.69
C SER A 49 10.98 3.26 -0.78
N GLY A 50 10.43 3.29 -2.00
CA GLY A 50 9.14 2.68 -2.26
C GLY A 50 9.22 1.15 -2.10
N SER A 51 8.12 0.54 -1.64
CA SER A 51 8.07 -0.90 -1.35
C SER A 51 8.25 -1.80 -2.58
N GLU A 52 7.99 -1.29 -3.78
CA GLU A 52 8.23 -2.01 -5.03
C GLU A 52 9.71 -2.37 -5.24
N ASN A 53 10.64 -1.68 -4.56
CA ASN A 53 12.08 -1.94 -4.68
C ASN A 53 12.61 -3.04 -3.74
N SER A 54 11.78 -3.62 -2.87
CA SER A 54 12.17 -4.76 -2.01
C SER A 54 12.73 -5.94 -2.82
N GLU A 55 12.21 -6.17 -4.04
CA GLU A 55 12.74 -7.20 -4.93
C GLU A 55 14.16 -6.95 -5.46
N LEU A 56 14.68 -5.75 -5.29
CA LEU A 56 16.07 -5.42 -5.63
C LEU A 56 17.05 -5.68 -4.48
N GLU A 57 16.57 -6.11 -3.30
CA GLU A 57 17.42 -6.43 -2.15
C GLU A 57 18.56 -7.41 -2.46
N PRO A 58 18.36 -8.50 -3.23
CA PRO A 58 19.47 -9.40 -3.58
C PRO A 58 20.58 -8.70 -4.38
N ILE A 59 20.23 -7.74 -5.24
CA ILE A 59 21.21 -6.94 -6.02
C ILE A 59 21.94 -5.96 -5.09
N LEU A 60 21.23 -5.37 -4.12
CA LEU A 60 21.83 -4.49 -3.12
C LEU A 60 22.74 -5.27 -2.15
N GLU A 61 22.38 -6.51 -1.79
CA GLU A 61 23.19 -7.39 -0.95
C GLU A 61 24.52 -7.74 -1.63
N GLU A 62 24.52 -8.02 -2.95
CA GLU A 62 25.74 -8.25 -3.71
C GLU A 62 26.66 -7.02 -3.69
N PHE A 63 26.13 -5.81 -3.86
CA PHE A 63 26.91 -4.59 -3.72
C PHE A 63 27.46 -4.42 -2.30
N SER A 64 26.62 -4.65 -1.30
CA SER A 64 26.97 -4.55 0.12
C SER A 64 28.15 -5.47 0.47
N ASP A 65 28.09 -6.73 0.03
CA ASP A 65 29.16 -7.72 0.24
C ASP A 65 30.45 -7.33 -0.47
N ARG A 66 30.36 -6.83 -1.70
CA ARG A 66 31.51 -6.43 -2.51
C ARG A 66 32.24 -5.22 -1.94
N GLU A 67 31.52 -4.20 -1.50
CA GLU A 67 32.08 -2.94 -0.98
C GLU A 67 32.27 -2.97 0.54
N HIS A 68 31.87 -4.05 1.23
CA HIS A 68 31.91 -4.21 2.68
C HIS A 68 31.20 -3.06 3.42
N VAL A 69 30.01 -2.71 2.94
CA VAL A 69 29.13 -1.69 3.49
C VAL A 69 27.86 -2.34 4.02
N ARG A 70 27.25 -1.74 5.04
CA ARG A 70 25.90 -2.11 5.50
C ARG A 70 24.88 -1.19 4.84
N ILE A 71 23.88 -1.76 4.18
CA ILE A 71 22.73 -1.02 3.65
C ILE A 71 21.54 -1.24 4.55
N GLU A 72 20.92 -0.16 5.02
CA GLU A 72 19.70 -0.17 5.80
C GLU A 72 18.57 0.38 4.94
N MET A 73 17.60 -0.49 4.61
CA MET A 73 16.42 -0.13 3.81
C MET A 73 15.23 0.13 4.71
N THR A 74 14.54 1.25 4.46
CA THR A 74 13.24 1.55 5.06
C THR A 74 12.23 1.76 3.93
N TYR A 75 11.06 1.10 4.03
CA TYR A 75 10.04 1.17 2.99
C TYR A 75 8.86 2.02 3.41
N MET A 76 8.52 3.01 2.58
CA MET A 76 7.34 3.85 2.78
C MET A 76 6.73 4.31 1.44
N GLY A 77 5.50 4.79 1.49
CA GLY A 77 4.84 5.33 0.30
C GLY A 77 5.59 6.52 -0.28
N SER A 78 5.61 6.65 -1.60
CA SER A 78 6.32 7.76 -2.27
C SER A 78 5.81 9.15 -1.85
N LEU A 79 4.54 9.28 -1.45
CA LEU A 79 4.00 10.52 -0.93
C LEU A 79 4.52 10.81 0.50
N ASP A 80 4.82 9.78 1.28
CA ASP A 80 5.44 9.96 2.60
C ASP A 80 6.91 10.35 2.45
N ILE A 81 7.63 9.76 1.48
CA ILE A 81 8.98 10.21 1.11
C ILE A 81 8.94 11.68 0.69
N MET A 82 7.94 12.10 -0.11
CA MET A 82 7.77 13.50 -0.48
C MET A 82 7.59 14.41 0.74
N ARG A 83 6.79 14.01 1.74
CA ARG A 83 6.59 14.78 2.99
C ARG A 83 7.87 14.84 3.80
N LEU A 84 8.57 13.71 3.96
CA LEU A 84 9.86 13.61 4.64
C LEU A 84 10.90 14.59 4.05
N LEU A 85 10.89 14.79 2.74
CA LEU A 85 11.78 15.76 2.08
C LEU A 85 11.50 17.22 2.47
N GLY A 86 10.31 17.51 3.00
CA GLY A 86 9.94 18.83 3.54
C GLY A 86 10.42 19.08 4.97
N GLU A 87 10.84 18.04 5.72
CA GLU A 87 11.27 18.15 7.12
C GLU A 87 12.65 18.81 7.23
N GLU A 88 12.97 19.38 8.41
CA GLU A 88 14.27 20.00 8.67
C GLU A 88 15.39 18.96 8.71
N ASP A 89 15.15 17.81 9.30
CA ASP A 89 16.08 16.70 9.42
C ASP A 89 15.59 15.48 8.64
N ILE A 90 16.45 14.93 7.78
CA ILE A 90 16.20 13.71 7.00
C ILE A 90 17.18 12.65 7.53
N PRO A 91 16.71 11.60 8.21
CA PRO A 91 17.59 10.61 8.84
C PRO A 91 18.30 9.68 7.82
N TYR A 92 17.89 9.70 6.56
CA TYR A 92 18.38 8.85 5.49
C TYR A 92 19.50 9.52 4.67
N ASP A 93 20.39 8.72 4.10
CA ASP A 93 21.48 9.16 3.25
C ASP A 93 21.07 9.19 1.78
N ALA A 94 20.05 8.40 1.42
CA ALA A 94 19.47 8.39 0.08
C ALA A 94 17.95 8.20 0.12
N VAL A 95 17.30 8.68 -0.94
CA VAL A 95 15.86 8.53 -1.17
C VAL A 95 15.60 7.89 -2.52
N TRP A 96 14.65 6.95 -2.55
CA TRP A 96 14.34 6.15 -3.73
C TRP A 96 12.81 5.99 -3.94
N PRO A 97 12.08 7.08 -4.19
CA PRO A 97 10.65 7.00 -4.48
C PRO A 97 10.41 6.37 -5.86
N ALA A 98 9.19 5.92 -6.11
CA ALA A 98 8.82 5.33 -7.39
C ALA A 98 8.85 6.33 -8.56
N SER A 99 8.71 7.63 -8.31
CA SER A 99 8.71 8.65 -9.36
C SER A 99 9.45 9.92 -8.96
N SER A 100 10.19 10.49 -9.91
CA SER A 100 10.87 11.80 -9.81
C SER A 100 9.91 12.97 -9.54
N LEU A 101 8.62 12.79 -9.81
CA LEU A 101 7.58 13.75 -9.42
C LEU A 101 7.67 14.09 -7.94
N TRP A 102 7.81 13.08 -7.09
CA TRP A 102 7.78 13.24 -5.62
C TRP A 102 9.05 13.92 -5.09
N LEU A 103 10.19 13.70 -5.76
CA LEU A 103 11.41 14.49 -5.48
C LEU A 103 11.20 15.96 -5.85
N SER A 104 10.64 16.21 -7.04
CA SER A 104 10.42 17.58 -7.55
C SER A 104 9.45 18.38 -6.68
N VAL A 105 8.43 17.73 -6.11
CA VAL A 105 7.42 18.39 -5.27
C VAL A 105 7.87 18.50 -3.82
N GLY A 106 8.56 17.49 -3.29
CA GLY A 106 8.95 17.42 -1.86
C GLY A 106 10.24 18.15 -1.53
N ASP A 107 11.25 18.12 -2.40
CA ASP A 107 12.56 18.71 -2.12
C ASP A 107 12.59 20.23 -2.32
N THR A 108 11.80 20.94 -1.52
CA THR A 108 11.76 22.41 -1.53
C THR A 108 13.08 23.04 -1.03
N GLY A 109 13.86 22.28 -0.26
CA GLY A 109 15.17 22.68 0.26
C GLY A 109 16.34 22.46 -0.70
N HIS A 110 16.09 21.82 -1.86
CA HIS A 110 17.12 21.46 -2.85
C HIS A 110 18.29 20.67 -2.24
N ARG A 111 17.96 19.71 -1.37
CA ARG A 111 18.93 18.86 -0.67
C ARG A 111 19.25 17.57 -1.42
N ILE A 112 18.45 17.21 -2.43
CA ILE A 112 18.69 16.00 -3.21
C ILE A 112 19.67 16.29 -4.34
N LYS A 113 20.76 15.52 -4.35
CA LYS A 113 21.78 15.53 -5.40
C LYS A 113 21.81 14.22 -6.15
N HIS A 114 22.38 14.20 -7.33
CA HIS A 114 22.66 13.00 -8.12
C HIS A 114 21.44 12.09 -8.34
N ALA A 115 20.24 12.66 -8.45
CA ALA A 115 19.05 11.87 -8.72
C ALA A 115 19.07 11.31 -10.14
N GLU A 116 19.16 9.98 -10.27
CA GLU A 116 19.17 9.26 -11.54
C GLU A 116 18.12 8.15 -11.54
N SER A 117 17.42 7.98 -12.67
CA SER A 117 16.45 6.91 -12.86
C SER A 117 17.17 5.56 -12.94
N ILE A 118 16.89 4.66 -12.01
CA ILE A 118 17.48 3.32 -11.97
C ILE A 118 16.73 2.36 -12.88
N SER A 119 15.40 2.49 -12.95
CA SER A 119 14.56 1.64 -13.79
C SER A 119 13.26 2.34 -14.13
N ILE A 120 12.52 1.78 -15.10
CA ILE A 120 11.19 2.28 -15.47
C ILE A 120 10.18 1.14 -15.39
N THR A 121 9.01 1.45 -14.84
CA THR A 121 7.87 0.54 -14.87
C THR A 121 6.57 1.31 -15.12
N PRO A 122 5.75 0.89 -16.10
CA PRO A 122 4.44 1.49 -16.30
C PRO A 122 3.44 1.04 -15.24
N VAL A 123 2.46 1.89 -14.94
CA VAL A 123 1.29 1.53 -14.14
C VAL A 123 0.24 0.94 -15.07
N VAL A 124 -0.19 -0.29 -14.79
CA VAL A 124 -1.03 -1.09 -15.68
C VAL A 124 -2.19 -1.74 -14.94
N PHE A 125 -3.17 -2.25 -15.68
CA PHE A 125 -4.14 -3.19 -15.15
C PHE A 125 -3.64 -4.61 -15.39
N GLY A 126 -3.53 -5.41 -14.33
CA GLY A 126 -3.45 -6.85 -14.39
C GLY A 126 -4.85 -7.43 -14.20
N ILE A 127 -5.46 -8.00 -15.23
CA ILE A 127 -6.84 -8.53 -15.22
C ILE A 127 -6.77 -10.04 -15.38
N ARG A 128 -7.55 -10.83 -14.62
CA ARG A 128 -7.66 -12.27 -14.82
C ARG A 128 -7.85 -12.55 -16.31
N LYS A 129 -7.04 -13.46 -16.88
CA LYS A 129 -6.96 -13.63 -18.35
C LYS A 129 -8.30 -13.99 -18.99
N SER A 130 -9.07 -14.88 -18.39
CA SER A 130 -10.42 -15.23 -18.84
C SER A 130 -11.36 -14.02 -18.87
N LEU A 131 -11.29 -13.16 -17.84
CA LEU A 131 -12.07 -11.93 -17.80
C LEU A 131 -11.61 -10.93 -18.89
N ALA A 132 -10.30 -10.79 -19.09
CA ALA A 132 -9.78 -9.93 -20.17
C ALA A 132 -10.22 -10.41 -21.57
N GLU A 133 -10.33 -11.74 -21.78
CA GLU A 133 -10.88 -12.34 -22.98
C GLU A 133 -12.38 -12.02 -23.13
N ASP A 134 -13.17 -12.20 -22.07
CA ASP A 134 -14.62 -11.93 -22.06
C ASP A 134 -14.95 -10.43 -22.27
N LEU A 135 -14.09 -9.54 -21.79
CA LEU A 135 -14.18 -8.09 -22.03
C LEU A 135 -13.70 -7.70 -23.44
N GLY A 136 -13.06 -8.62 -24.17
CA GLY A 136 -12.50 -8.37 -25.50
C GLY A 136 -11.28 -7.45 -25.46
N PHE A 137 -10.51 -7.43 -24.36
CA PHE A 137 -9.31 -6.60 -24.18
C PHE A 137 -8.04 -7.25 -24.73
N VAL A 138 -8.05 -8.57 -24.92
CA VAL A 138 -6.89 -9.31 -25.43
C VAL A 138 -6.58 -8.91 -26.87
N GLY A 139 -5.34 -8.50 -27.11
CA GLY A 139 -4.83 -8.19 -28.46
C GLY A 139 -5.31 -6.87 -29.05
N ARG A 140 -5.93 -5.97 -28.27
CA ARG A 140 -6.32 -4.63 -28.74
C ARG A 140 -5.81 -3.51 -27.83
N GLU A 141 -5.81 -2.29 -28.34
CA GLU A 141 -5.63 -1.08 -27.53
C GLU A 141 -6.89 -0.86 -26.67
N VAL A 142 -6.70 -0.59 -25.39
CA VAL A 142 -7.76 -0.35 -24.40
C VAL A 142 -7.62 1.07 -23.85
N SER A 143 -8.71 1.82 -23.84
CA SER A 143 -8.79 3.16 -23.26
C SER A 143 -9.31 3.12 -21.82
N VAL A 144 -9.15 4.22 -21.07
CA VAL A 144 -9.81 4.39 -19.76
C VAL A 144 -11.34 4.35 -19.91
N ASN A 145 -11.89 4.85 -21.01
CA ASN A 145 -13.33 4.75 -21.26
C ASN A 145 -13.80 3.30 -21.48
N ASP A 146 -13.00 2.41 -22.11
CA ASP A 146 -13.32 0.98 -22.19
C ASP A 146 -13.40 0.32 -20.80
N LEU A 147 -12.46 0.70 -19.90
CA LEU A 147 -12.45 0.24 -18.51
C LEU A 147 -13.67 0.77 -17.74
N LEU A 148 -13.98 2.06 -17.89
CA LEU A 148 -15.16 2.68 -17.28
C LEU A 148 -16.46 1.99 -17.76
N GLU A 149 -16.58 1.65 -19.05
CA GLU A 149 -17.74 0.92 -19.56
C GLU A 149 -17.84 -0.49 -18.96
N ALA A 150 -16.73 -1.19 -18.80
CA ALA A 150 -16.72 -2.52 -18.17
C ALA A 150 -17.17 -2.43 -16.69
N ILE A 151 -16.72 -1.41 -15.96
CA ILE A 151 -17.11 -1.15 -14.56
C ILE A 151 -18.61 -0.79 -14.50
N ARG A 152 -19.09 0.13 -15.35
CA ARG A 152 -20.49 0.54 -15.46
C ARG A 152 -21.45 -0.62 -15.67
N ASN A 153 -21.00 -1.60 -16.45
CA ASN A 153 -21.74 -2.82 -16.73
C ASN A 153 -21.60 -3.90 -15.63
N GLY A 154 -20.92 -3.60 -14.52
CA GLY A 154 -20.68 -4.53 -13.41
C GLY A 154 -19.81 -5.74 -13.79
N LYS A 155 -18.97 -5.62 -14.83
CA LYS A 155 -18.14 -6.69 -15.35
C LYS A 155 -16.69 -6.63 -14.92
N LEU A 156 -16.24 -5.49 -14.38
CA LEU A 156 -14.87 -5.29 -13.92
C LEU A 156 -14.88 -4.61 -12.56
N ARG A 157 -14.20 -5.23 -11.61
CA ARG A 157 -13.81 -4.65 -10.32
C ARG A 157 -12.32 -4.86 -10.13
N PHE A 158 -11.67 -3.99 -9.37
CA PHE A 158 -10.23 -4.05 -9.24
C PHE A 158 -9.74 -3.54 -7.87
N CYS A 159 -8.55 -3.96 -7.50
CA CYS A 159 -7.82 -3.41 -6.36
C CYS A 159 -6.81 -2.37 -6.84
N MET A 160 -6.59 -1.31 -6.07
CA MET A 160 -5.53 -0.32 -6.34
C MET A 160 -4.99 0.25 -5.03
N THR A 161 -3.80 0.84 -5.08
CA THR A 161 -3.30 1.56 -3.91
C THR A 161 -4.00 2.91 -3.74
N SER A 162 -3.99 3.44 -2.53
CA SER A 162 -4.49 4.80 -2.26
C SER A 162 -3.68 5.84 -3.03
N ALA A 163 -4.36 6.72 -3.75
CA ALA A 163 -3.72 7.80 -4.49
C ALA A 163 -3.06 8.86 -3.58
N THR A 164 -3.41 8.90 -2.29
CA THR A 164 -2.87 9.85 -1.32
C THR A 164 -1.67 9.32 -0.52
N GLN A 165 -1.23 8.08 -0.80
CA GLN A 165 -0.05 7.47 -0.18
C GLN A 165 0.93 6.86 -1.19
N SER A 166 0.45 6.01 -2.09
CA SER A 166 1.30 5.25 -3.00
C SER A 166 1.34 5.86 -4.40
N ASN A 167 2.52 5.86 -5.02
CA ASN A 167 2.69 6.36 -6.38
C ASN A 167 1.88 5.58 -7.42
N SER A 168 1.71 4.25 -7.30
CA SER A 168 0.93 3.48 -8.28
C SER A 168 -0.52 3.95 -8.32
N GLY A 169 -1.13 4.19 -7.16
CA GLY A 169 -2.48 4.75 -7.06
C GLY A 169 -2.57 6.19 -7.55
N ALA A 170 -1.66 7.07 -7.11
CA ALA A 170 -1.62 8.46 -7.57
C ALA A 170 -1.45 8.55 -9.08
N SER A 171 -0.51 7.78 -9.63
CA SER A 171 -0.23 7.75 -11.06
C SER A 171 -1.39 7.21 -11.90
N ALA A 172 -2.04 6.14 -11.46
CA ALA A 172 -3.25 5.61 -12.12
C ALA A 172 -4.38 6.65 -12.10
N TYR A 173 -4.65 7.23 -10.93
CA TYR A 173 -5.70 8.21 -10.74
C TYR A 173 -5.48 9.47 -11.62
N ILE A 174 -4.27 10.01 -11.68
CA ILE A 174 -3.93 11.12 -12.57
C ILE A 174 -4.10 10.70 -14.04
N GLY A 175 -3.72 9.46 -14.39
CA GLY A 175 -3.95 8.89 -15.72
C GLY A 175 -5.43 8.85 -16.10
N PHE A 176 -6.30 8.47 -15.17
CA PHE A 176 -7.74 8.47 -15.37
C PHE A 176 -8.28 9.89 -15.60
N LEU A 177 -7.82 10.87 -14.82
CA LEU A 177 -8.19 12.28 -15.03
C LEU A 177 -7.80 12.77 -16.42
N TYR A 178 -6.56 12.50 -16.86
CA TYR A 178 -6.11 12.88 -18.20
C TYR A 178 -6.98 12.28 -19.30
N ALA A 179 -7.25 10.99 -19.23
CA ALA A 179 -8.04 10.28 -20.22
C ALA A 179 -9.50 10.81 -20.29
N LEU A 180 -10.14 10.98 -19.13
CA LEU A 180 -11.53 11.45 -19.05
C LEU A 180 -11.66 12.93 -19.47
N LEU A 181 -10.63 13.74 -19.31
CA LEU A 181 -10.56 15.12 -19.82
C LEU A 181 -10.19 15.21 -21.30
N GLY A 182 -9.99 14.07 -22.00
CA GLY A 182 -9.63 14.04 -23.42
C GLY A 182 -8.16 14.40 -23.68
N ASN A 183 -7.28 14.12 -22.74
CA ASN A 183 -5.83 14.35 -22.82
C ASN A 183 -5.45 15.82 -23.08
N PRO A 184 -5.79 16.74 -22.18
CA PRO A 184 -5.37 18.13 -22.29
C PRO A 184 -3.84 18.24 -22.26
N GLU A 185 -3.29 19.35 -22.72
CA GLU A 185 -1.84 19.55 -22.64
C GLU A 185 -1.36 19.58 -21.18
N VAL A 186 -2.13 20.18 -20.26
CA VAL A 186 -1.94 20.20 -18.80
C VAL A 186 -3.30 20.27 -18.16
N ILE A 187 -3.54 19.52 -17.08
CA ILE A 187 -4.75 19.64 -16.25
C ILE A 187 -4.67 20.96 -15.46
N THR A 188 -5.77 21.68 -15.42
CA THR A 188 -5.93 22.93 -14.66
C THR A 188 -6.98 22.77 -13.55
N SER A 189 -7.00 23.69 -12.57
CA SER A 189 -8.04 23.72 -11.53
C SER A 189 -9.44 23.92 -12.12
N GLU A 190 -9.58 24.59 -13.30
CA GLU A 190 -10.87 24.76 -13.97
C GLU A 190 -11.40 23.43 -14.51
N ASP A 191 -10.53 22.59 -15.08
CA ASP A 191 -10.89 21.25 -15.57
C ASP A 191 -11.45 20.36 -14.45
N LEU A 192 -10.92 20.48 -13.23
CA LEU A 192 -11.35 19.72 -12.07
C LEU A 192 -12.73 20.10 -11.53
N GLN A 193 -13.29 21.24 -11.94
CA GLN A 193 -14.63 21.69 -11.52
C GLN A 193 -15.76 21.09 -12.38
N SER A 194 -15.45 20.26 -13.37
CA SER A 194 -16.44 19.65 -14.26
C SER A 194 -17.31 18.62 -13.54
N ASP A 195 -18.63 18.83 -13.56
CA ASP A 195 -19.60 17.86 -13.04
C ASP A 195 -19.57 16.53 -13.80
N GLU A 196 -19.27 16.57 -15.12
CA GLU A 196 -19.12 15.38 -15.95
C GLU A 196 -17.90 14.56 -15.52
N LEU A 197 -16.74 15.22 -15.34
CA LEU A 197 -15.54 14.58 -14.83
C LEU A 197 -15.79 13.93 -13.46
N ARG A 198 -16.44 14.68 -12.55
CA ARG A 198 -16.80 14.18 -11.21
C ARG A 198 -17.61 12.90 -11.30
N ALA A 199 -18.68 12.89 -12.09
CA ALA A 199 -19.54 11.72 -12.25
C ALA A 199 -18.79 10.52 -12.83
N GLN A 200 -17.96 10.73 -13.87
CA GLN A 200 -17.17 9.66 -14.49
C GLN A 200 -16.10 9.11 -13.56
N MET A 201 -15.42 9.98 -12.79
CA MET A 201 -14.41 9.55 -11.81
C MET A 201 -15.04 8.75 -10.66
N GLN A 202 -16.16 9.21 -10.10
CA GLN A 202 -16.88 8.48 -9.06
C GLN A 202 -17.33 7.10 -9.57
N GLU A 203 -17.81 7.03 -10.80
CA GLU A 203 -18.22 5.77 -11.41
C GLU A 203 -17.01 4.83 -11.64
N LEU A 204 -15.90 5.34 -12.16
CA LEU A 204 -14.68 4.55 -12.36
C LEU A 204 -14.11 4.03 -11.03
N LEU A 205 -13.99 4.89 -10.03
CA LEU A 205 -13.51 4.51 -8.71
C LEU A 205 -14.51 3.67 -7.90
N SER A 206 -15.80 3.64 -8.31
CA SER A 206 -16.76 2.68 -7.74
C SER A 206 -16.40 1.23 -8.03
N GLY A 207 -15.59 0.97 -9.05
CA GLY A 207 -15.02 -0.34 -9.36
C GLY A 207 -13.90 -0.79 -8.43
N VAL A 208 -13.42 0.07 -7.52
CA VAL A 208 -12.41 -0.32 -6.54
C VAL A 208 -13.04 -1.17 -5.45
N ASP A 209 -12.56 -2.42 -5.32
CA ASP A 209 -13.00 -3.35 -4.28
C ASP A 209 -12.24 -3.15 -2.98
N ARG A 210 -10.92 -3.07 -3.09
CA ARG A 210 -10.01 -2.93 -1.95
C ARG A 210 -8.90 -1.96 -2.28
N SER A 211 -8.43 -1.26 -1.27
CA SER A 211 -7.31 -0.35 -1.35
C SER A 211 -6.14 -0.81 -0.48
N SER A 212 -4.95 -0.33 -0.80
CA SER A 212 -3.72 -0.58 -0.04
C SER A 212 -2.86 0.68 0.00
N GLY A 213 -2.10 0.85 1.07
CA GLY A 213 -1.09 1.90 1.15
C GLY A 213 0.24 1.55 0.47
N SER A 214 0.46 0.26 0.14
CA SER A 214 1.71 -0.26 -0.43
C SER A 214 1.43 -1.04 -1.71
N SER A 215 2.25 -0.82 -2.75
CA SER A 215 2.13 -1.50 -4.04
C SER A 215 2.50 -2.98 -3.95
N ASP A 216 3.49 -3.33 -3.12
CA ASP A 216 3.91 -4.71 -2.91
C ASP A 216 2.85 -5.47 -2.11
N TRP A 217 2.37 -4.90 -1.00
CA TRP A 217 1.29 -5.54 -0.25
C TRP A 217 -0.02 -5.64 -1.06
N LEU A 218 -0.30 -4.72 -1.99
CA LEU A 218 -1.43 -4.85 -2.91
C LEU A 218 -1.35 -6.14 -3.72
N LYS A 219 -0.15 -6.49 -4.22
CA LYS A 219 0.11 -7.75 -4.93
C LYS A 219 -0.19 -8.95 -4.02
N ASP A 220 0.33 -8.94 -2.79
CA ASP A 220 0.13 -10.04 -1.84
C ASP A 220 -1.33 -10.20 -1.44
N MET A 221 -2.03 -9.09 -1.17
CA MET A 221 -3.46 -9.05 -0.91
C MET A 221 -4.25 -9.64 -2.09
N PHE A 222 -3.91 -9.25 -3.32
CA PHE A 222 -4.54 -9.78 -4.53
C PHE A 222 -4.36 -11.30 -4.65
N LEU A 223 -3.16 -11.81 -4.36
CA LEU A 223 -2.83 -13.24 -4.44
C LEU A 223 -3.50 -14.09 -3.35
N GLN A 224 -3.95 -13.48 -2.27
CA GLN A 224 -4.65 -14.16 -1.16
C GLN A 224 -6.17 -14.12 -1.29
N GLY A 225 -6.71 -13.12 -2.00
CA GLY A 225 -8.14 -12.90 -2.14
C GLY A 225 -8.71 -13.39 -3.49
N ASP A 226 -10.02 -13.23 -3.64
CA ASP A 226 -10.75 -13.56 -4.88
C ASP A 226 -11.10 -12.25 -5.62
N TYR A 227 -10.11 -11.68 -6.29
CA TYR A 227 -10.23 -10.42 -7.02
C TYR A 227 -10.08 -10.61 -8.53
N ASP A 228 -10.80 -9.79 -9.30
CA ASP A 228 -10.81 -9.82 -10.76
C ASP A 228 -9.57 -9.19 -11.39
N ALA A 229 -9.11 -8.07 -10.82
CA ALA A 229 -8.02 -7.27 -11.36
C ALA A 229 -7.30 -6.46 -10.28
N MET A 230 -6.07 -6.04 -10.58
CA MET A 230 -5.35 -5.03 -9.81
C MET A 230 -4.73 -3.97 -10.71
N VAL A 231 -4.67 -2.73 -10.22
CA VAL A 231 -3.87 -1.65 -10.79
C VAL A 231 -2.56 -1.57 -10.04
N ASN A 232 -1.47 -1.86 -10.73
CA ASN A 232 -0.15 -1.89 -10.10
C ASN A 232 0.96 -1.64 -11.15
N TYR A 233 2.20 -1.65 -10.72
CA TYR A 233 3.35 -1.63 -11.64
C TYR A 233 3.43 -2.91 -12.46
N GLU A 234 3.86 -2.77 -13.72
CA GLU A 234 4.09 -3.90 -14.62
C GLU A 234 4.99 -4.99 -13.97
N CYS A 235 6.05 -4.59 -13.28
CA CYS A 235 6.94 -5.52 -12.60
C CYS A 235 6.23 -6.34 -11.50
N LEU A 236 5.35 -5.72 -10.71
CA LEU A 236 4.59 -6.42 -9.68
C LEU A 236 3.49 -7.33 -10.27
N VAL A 237 2.91 -6.97 -11.43
CA VAL A 237 2.02 -7.88 -12.16
C VAL A 237 2.79 -9.09 -12.72
N ILE A 238 4.02 -8.90 -13.21
CA ILE A 238 4.90 -10.01 -13.64
C ILE A 238 5.20 -10.94 -12.47
N GLN A 239 5.52 -10.41 -11.30
CA GLN A 239 5.76 -11.21 -10.09
C GLN A 239 4.51 -12.00 -9.68
N ALA A 240 3.36 -11.34 -9.59
CA ALA A 240 2.09 -12.01 -9.32
C ALA A 240 1.82 -13.16 -10.29
N ASN A 241 2.08 -12.96 -11.58
CA ASN A 241 1.91 -14.00 -12.59
C ASN A 241 2.83 -15.21 -12.41
N ARG A 242 4.09 -14.98 -11.98
CA ARG A 242 5.00 -16.08 -11.63
C ARG A 242 4.45 -16.92 -10.49
N GLU A 243 3.99 -16.26 -9.42
CA GLU A 243 3.40 -16.95 -8.28
C GLU A 243 2.09 -17.67 -8.63
N LEU A 244 1.21 -17.05 -9.42
CA LEU A 244 -0.03 -17.68 -9.90
C LEU A 244 0.27 -18.95 -10.71
N GLU A 245 1.24 -18.92 -11.63
CA GLU A 245 1.65 -20.09 -12.39
C GLU A 245 2.24 -21.19 -11.51
N GLU A 246 3.07 -20.85 -10.51
CA GLU A 246 3.62 -21.81 -9.55
C GLU A 246 2.52 -22.51 -8.74
N ARG A 247 1.42 -21.81 -8.44
CA ARG A 247 0.22 -22.35 -7.78
C ARG A 247 -0.69 -23.11 -8.76
N GLY A 248 -0.42 -23.07 -10.07
CA GLY A 248 -1.29 -23.62 -11.12
C GLY A 248 -2.58 -22.85 -11.30
N GLU A 249 -2.57 -21.57 -10.94
CA GLU A 249 -3.69 -20.63 -11.07
C GLU A 249 -3.61 -19.83 -12.36
N GLU A 250 -4.71 -19.18 -12.72
CA GLU A 250 -4.83 -18.36 -13.92
C GLU A 250 -3.99 -17.08 -13.80
N PRO A 251 -3.12 -16.77 -14.80
CA PRO A 251 -2.35 -15.53 -14.79
C PRO A 251 -3.22 -14.33 -15.14
N LEU A 252 -2.70 -13.14 -14.80
CA LEU A 252 -3.24 -11.86 -15.19
C LEU A 252 -2.81 -11.50 -16.61
N TYR A 253 -3.73 -10.94 -17.40
CA TYR A 253 -3.44 -10.29 -18.67
C TYR A 253 -3.20 -8.79 -18.44
N VAL A 254 -2.07 -8.28 -18.92
CA VAL A 254 -1.67 -6.89 -18.73
C VAL A 254 -2.35 -6.00 -19.78
N VAL A 255 -3.05 -4.99 -19.30
CA VAL A 255 -3.70 -3.95 -20.11
C VAL A 255 -3.03 -2.60 -19.82
N TYR A 256 -2.53 -1.95 -20.87
CA TYR A 256 -1.98 -0.60 -20.84
C TYR A 256 -3.06 0.38 -21.30
N PRO A 257 -3.62 1.22 -20.41
CA PRO A 257 -4.59 2.24 -20.86
C PRO A 257 -3.86 3.29 -21.70
N TYR A 258 -4.02 3.25 -23.01
CA TYR A 258 -3.19 4.01 -23.95
C TYR A 258 -3.34 5.53 -23.82
N ASP A 259 -4.49 5.98 -23.30
CA ASP A 259 -4.86 7.39 -23.11
C ASP A 259 -4.61 7.89 -21.67
N GLY A 260 -4.26 7.01 -20.74
CA GLY A 260 -4.02 7.33 -19.33
C GLY A 260 -2.77 6.66 -18.75
N LEU A 261 -1.78 6.30 -19.59
CA LEU A 261 -0.59 5.58 -19.15
C LEU A 261 0.34 6.46 -18.33
N SER A 262 0.65 6.04 -17.11
CA SER A 262 1.65 6.65 -16.25
C SER A 262 2.89 5.76 -16.13
N LEU A 263 4.05 6.37 -15.93
CA LEU A 263 5.32 5.68 -15.71
C LEU A 263 5.91 6.06 -14.36
N ALA A 264 6.48 5.06 -13.69
CA ALA A 264 7.36 5.23 -12.55
C ALA A 264 8.81 5.10 -13.04
N ASP A 265 9.62 6.11 -12.78
CA ASP A 265 11.02 6.20 -13.24
C ASP A 265 12.04 5.90 -12.14
N SER A 266 11.59 5.51 -10.95
CA SER A 266 12.39 4.96 -9.85
C SER A 266 13.72 5.71 -9.61
N PRO A 267 13.69 7.02 -9.30
CA PRO A 267 14.89 7.81 -9.14
C PRO A 267 15.55 7.54 -7.79
N LEU A 268 16.86 7.24 -7.80
CA LEU A 268 17.68 7.14 -6.59
C LEU A 268 18.49 8.45 -6.46
N GLY A 269 18.28 9.17 -5.37
CA GLY A 269 18.91 10.47 -5.10
C GLY A 269 19.64 10.51 -3.76
N TYR A 270 20.78 11.19 -3.70
CA TYR A 270 21.56 11.41 -2.48
C TYR A 270 21.00 12.57 -1.66
N VAL A 271 20.89 12.39 -0.34
CA VAL A 271 20.52 13.47 0.60
C VAL A 271 21.80 14.18 1.04
N ASP A 272 22.01 15.41 0.56
CA ASP A 272 23.20 16.19 0.87
C ASP A 272 23.22 16.66 2.33
N LYS A 273 24.08 16.05 3.13
CA LYS A 273 24.38 16.43 4.52
C LYS A 273 25.78 17.04 4.68
N GLY A 274 26.49 17.27 3.57
CA GLY A 274 27.87 17.79 3.57
C GLY A 274 28.92 16.75 3.99
N ASP A 275 28.65 15.45 3.80
CA ASP A 275 29.59 14.34 4.04
C ASP A 275 30.09 13.77 2.72
N ASP A 276 31.29 14.19 2.31
CA ASP A 276 31.93 13.77 1.07
C ASP A 276 32.15 12.23 0.99
N GLY A 277 32.36 11.58 2.16
CA GLY A 277 32.58 10.11 2.20
C GLY A 277 31.28 9.35 1.96
N GLN A 278 30.18 9.83 2.48
CA GLN A 278 28.87 9.24 2.26
C GLN A 278 28.39 9.49 0.82
N GLU A 279 28.67 10.69 0.27
CA GLU A 279 28.38 11.01 -1.13
C GLU A 279 29.16 10.10 -2.09
N GLU A 280 30.46 9.83 -1.83
CA GLU A 280 31.26 8.90 -2.64
C GLU A 280 30.72 7.46 -2.58
N LEU A 281 30.30 7.01 -1.41
CA LEU A 281 29.71 5.66 -1.24
C LEU A 281 28.38 5.54 -2.01
N PHE A 282 27.53 6.57 -1.91
CA PHE A 282 26.27 6.63 -2.68
C PHE A 282 26.52 6.57 -4.19
N LEU A 283 27.48 7.35 -4.70
CA LEU A 283 27.81 7.36 -6.13
C LEU A 283 28.32 6.00 -6.62
N LYS A 284 29.06 5.25 -5.80
CA LYS A 284 29.47 3.88 -6.13
C LYS A 284 28.27 2.94 -6.25
N LEU A 285 27.28 3.05 -5.33
CA LEU A 285 26.04 2.27 -5.43
C LEU A 285 25.29 2.61 -6.70
N GLN A 286 25.13 3.90 -7.02
CA GLN A 286 24.40 4.34 -8.20
C GLN A 286 25.10 3.89 -9.50
N GLU A 287 26.44 4.00 -9.59
CA GLU A 287 27.23 3.48 -10.72
C GLU A 287 27.07 1.96 -10.88
N TYR A 288 27.05 1.21 -9.76
CA TYR A 288 26.82 -0.22 -9.76
C TYR A 288 25.43 -0.56 -10.32
N LEU A 289 24.37 0.07 -9.81
CA LEU A 289 23.00 -0.17 -10.25
C LEU A 289 22.78 0.20 -11.73
N LEU A 290 23.51 1.19 -12.25
CA LEU A 290 23.44 1.64 -13.65
C LEU A 290 24.38 0.85 -14.59
N SER A 291 25.22 -0.04 -14.07
CA SER A 291 26.09 -0.87 -14.91
C SER A 291 25.29 -1.84 -15.79
N GLU A 292 25.83 -2.19 -16.97
CA GLU A 292 25.12 -3.01 -17.98
C GLU A 292 24.69 -4.38 -17.40
N ASP A 293 25.58 -5.05 -16.67
CA ASP A 293 25.30 -6.37 -16.11
C ASP A 293 24.19 -6.30 -15.06
N VAL A 294 24.22 -5.32 -14.16
CA VAL A 294 23.20 -5.13 -13.11
C VAL A 294 21.87 -4.66 -13.71
N GLN A 295 21.89 -3.85 -14.75
CA GLN A 295 20.68 -3.48 -15.48
C GLN A 295 20.01 -4.69 -16.16
N ASP A 296 20.77 -5.66 -16.65
CA ASP A 296 20.22 -6.93 -17.14
C ASP A 296 19.54 -7.74 -16.00
N GLU A 297 20.10 -7.71 -14.78
CA GLU A 297 19.50 -8.35 -13.60
C GLU A 297 18.22 -7.62 -13.15
N ILE A 298 18.24 -6.29 -13.11
CA ILE A 298 17.08 -5.47 -12.81
C ILE A 298 15.94 -5.77 -13.81
N GLN A 299 16.24 -5.94 -15.10
CA GLN A 299 15.21 -6.32 -16.09
C GLN A 299 14.62 -7.72 -15.82
N ARG A 300 15.37 -8.64 -15.23
CA ARG A 300 14.83 -9.96 -14.85
C ARG A 300 13.79 -9.90 -13.75
N THR A 301 13.75 -8.82 -12.97
CA THR A 301 12.68 -8.55 -12.00
C THR A 301 11.41 -7.99 -12.65
N GLY A 302 11.39 -7.79 -13.98
CA GLY A 302 10.25 -7.23 -14.72
C GLY A 302 10.28 -5.72 -14.90
N ARG A 303 11.40 -5.07 -14.57
CA ARG A 303 11.61 -3.63 -14.78
C ARG A 303 12.26 -3.37 -16.13
N ARG A 304 12.10 -2.15 -16.66
CA ARG A 304 12.71 -1.70 -17.91
C ARG A 304 13.89 -0.77 -17.61
N SER A 305 14.97 -0.83 -18.39
CA SER A 305 16.12 0.07 -18.26
C SER A 305 15.94 1.41 -18.99
N GLY A 306 14.76 1.74 -19.45
CA GLY A 306 14.47 2.98 -20.18
C GLY A 306 13.13 2.97 -20.87
N TYR A 307 12.81 4.07 -21.59
CA TYR A 307 11.50 4.24 -22.23
C TYR A 307 11.29 3.37 -23.47
N THR A 308 12.36 2.82 -24.05
CA THR A 308 12.36 2.22 -25.40
C THR A 308 12.32 0.70 -25.44
N GLY A 309 12.16 0.03 -24.29
CA GLY A 309 12.01 -1.42 -24.32
C GLY A 309 12.95 -2.20 -23.40
N VAL A 310 13.09 -3.47 -23.67
CA VAL A 310 13.79 -4.49 -22.89
C VAL A 310 14.88 -5.12 -23.73
N SER A 311 16.03 -5.50 -23.13
CA SER A 311 17.09 -6.18 -23.84
C SER A 311 16.63 -7.54 -24.40
N GLU A 312 17.19 -7.96 -25.54
CA GLU A 312 16.84 -9.26 -26.17
C GLU A 312 17.07 -10.44 -25.21
N LYS A 313 18.02 -10.33 -24.28
CA LYS A 313 18.31 -11.37 -23.28
C LYS A 313 17.18 -11.59 -22.27
N ASN A 314 16.35 -10.57 -22.04
CA ASN A 314 15.36 -10.53 -20.97
C ASN A 314 13.91 -10.47 -21.50
N LYS A 315 13.70 -10.57 -22.83
CA LYS A 315 12.35 -10.57 -23.42
C LYS A 315 11.48 -11.74 -22.96
N ASP A 316 12.08 -12.83 -22.52
CA ASP A 316 11.39 -13.99 -21.95
C ASP A 316 10.66 -13.68 -20.63
N VAL A 317 11.10 -12.67 -19.91
CA VAL A 317 10.41 -12.15 -18.71
C VAL A 317 9.10 -11.44 -19.07
N PHE A 318 9.09 -10.75 -20.21
CA PHE A 318 7.95 -9.92 -20.67
C PHE A 318 7.09 -10.71 -21.67
N ARG A 319 6.38 -11.68 -21.15
CA ARG A 319 5.63 -12.66 -21.94
C ARG A 319 4.43 -12.06 -22.66
N ALA A 320 4.36 -12.26 -23.98
CA ALA A 320 3.28 -11.77 -24.84
C ALA A 320 1.92 -12.44 -24.52
N ASP A 321 1.91 -13.68 -24.04
CA ASP A 321 0.68 -14.38 -23.62
C ASP A 321 0.08 -13.85 -22.31
N TRP A 322 0.86 -13.06 -21.54
CA TRP A 322 0.40 -12.23 -20.45
C TRP A 322 0.01 -10.81 -20.86
N GLY A 323 0.05 -10.48 -22.16
CA GLY A 323 -0.24 -9.14 -22.67
C GLY A 323 0.91 -8.15 -22.60
N LEU A 324 2.10 -8.58 -22.15
CA LEU A 324 3.27 -7.72 -22.02
C LEU A 324 3.84 -7.35 -23.40
N GLN A 325 4.29 -6.11 -23.53
CA GLN A 325 4.77 -5.52 -24.78
C GLN A 325 6.19 -4.95 -24.60
N PRO A 326 7.24 -5.79 -24.62
CA PRO A 326 8.62 -5.35 -24.33
C PRO A 326 9.15 -4.31 -25.33
N ASP A 327 8.69 -4.35 -26.57
CA ASP A 327 9.12 -3.45 -27.65
C ASP A 327 8.26 -2.18 -27.77
N ARG A 328 7.23 -2.02 -26.92
CA ARG A 328 6.35 -0.85 -26.96
C ARG A 328 7.11 0.39 -26.51
N VAL A 329 7.06 1.45 -27.31
CA VAL A 329 7.46 2.78 -26.90
C VAL A 329 6.39 3.32 -25.97
N LEU A 330 6.78 3.60 -24.72
CA LEU A 330 5.88 4.11 -23.70
C LEU A 330 5.78 5.63 -23.81
N SER A 331 4.56 6.14 -23.90
CA SER A 331 4.26 7.57 -23.94
C SER A 331 3.43 7.92 -22.70
N PRO A 332 4.08 8.39 -21.62
CA PRO A 332 3.35 8.71 -20.40
C PRO A 332 2.54 10.00 -20.55
N ILE A 333 1.51 10.11 -19.74
CA ILE A 333 0.84 11.39 -19.50
C ILE A 333 1.81 12.41 -18.93
N LYS A 334 1.52 13.68 -19.08
CA LYS A 334 2.22 14.76 -18.35
C LYS A 334 1.65 14.85 -16.94
N MET A 335 2.49 15.17 -15.97
CA MET A 335 1.99 15.43 -14.61
C MET A 335 1.55 16.89 -14.48
N PRO A 336 0.47 17.17 -13.72
CA PRO A 336 0.01 18.53 -13.47
C PRO A 336 1.03 19.32 -12.64
N ALA A 337 0.89 20.65 -12.58
CA ALA A 337 1.66 21.47 -11.65
C ALA A 337 1.37 21.07 -10.19
N ALA A 338 2.31 21.36 -9.28
CA ALA A 338 2.24 20.86 -7.90
C ALA A 338 0.96 21.28 -7.16
N ASP A 339 0.50 22.51 -7.32
CA ASP A 339 -0.72 23.02 -6.72
C ASP A 339 -1.97 22.27 -7.24
N VAL A 340 -2.05 22.04 -8.55
CA VAL A 340 -3.12 21.27 -9.18
C VAL A 340 -3.04 19.79 -8.80
N LEU A 341 -1.83 19.23 -8.67
CA LEU A 341 -1.63 17.87 -8.18
C LEU A 341 -2.22 17.68 -6.77
N PHE A 342 -1.94 18.62 -5.86
CA PHE A 342 -2.51 18.56 -4.51
C PHE A 342 -4.03 18.75 -4.52
N GLU A 343 -4.59 19.58 -5.42
CA GLU A 343 -6.03 19.68 -5.62
C GLU A 343 -6.62 18.35 -6.11
N CYS A 344 -5.98 17.68 -7.08
CA CYS A 344 -6.38 16.35 -7.52
C CYS A 344 -6.40 15.33 -6.37
N LEU A 345 -5.33 15.27 -5.57
CA LEU A 345 -5.25 14.33 -4.44
C LEU A 345 -6.30 14.64 -3.35
N ASN A 346 -6.58 15.92 -3.12
CA ASN A 346 -7.66 16.32 -2.21
C ASN A 346 -9.03 15.86 -2.71
N LEU A 347 -9.34 16.07 -4.01
CA LEU A 347 -10.59 15.61 -4.62
C LEU A 347 -10.72 14.08 -4.62
N TYR A 348 -9.62 13.36 -4.82
CA TYR A 348 -9.63 11.90 -4.64
C TYR A 348 -10.14 11.53 -3.25
N GLN A 349 -9.59 12.16 -2.21
CA GLN A 349 -9.90 11.85 -0.82
C GLN A 349 -11.33 12.24 -0.42
N THR A 350 -11.81 13.39 -0.90
CA THR A 350 -13.09 13.97 -0.39
C THR A 350 -14.29 13.71 -1.27
N ASP A 351 -14.08 13.50 -2.59
CA ASP A 351 -15.17 13.54 -3.57
C ASP A 351 -15.26 12.31 -4.48
N PHE A 352 -14.10 11.75 -4.92
CA PHE A 352 -14.12 10.81 -6.03
C PHE A 352 -14.13 9.34 -5.60
N ARG A 353 -13.37 8.96 -4.55
CA ARG A 353 -13.37 7.59 -4.05
C ARG A 353 -14.68 7.24 -3.32
N LYS A 354 -14.97 5.96 -3.20
CA LYS A 354 -16.03 5.50 -2.31
C LYS A 354 -15.80 6.03 -0.89
N PRO A 355 -16.87 6.47 -0.18
CA PRO A 355 -16.71 6.85 1.21
C PRO A 355 -16.28 5.65 2.06
N SER A 356 -15.44 5.87 3.06
CA SER A 356 -15.09 4.85 4.04
C SER A 356 -16.23 4.64 5.04
N LEU A 357 -16.39 3.40 5.48
CA LEU A 357 -17.16 3.01 6.66
C LEU A 357 -16.21 2.35 7.63
N THR A 358 -15.65 3.12 8.56
CA THR A 358 -14.57 2.68 9.43
C THR A 358 -15.06 2.49 10.86
N VAL A 359 -14.83 1.29 11.39
CA VAL A 359 -15.06 0.97 12.82
C VAL A 359 -13.71 0.98 13.55
N TYR A 360 -13.58 1.82 14.55
CA TYR A 360 -12.40 1.90 15.42
C TYR A 360 -12.71 1.18 16.73
N CYS A 361 -12.12 0.04 16.96
CA CYS A 361 -12.15 -0.69 18.23
C CYS A 361 -10.95 -0.24 19.06
N LEU A 362 -11.19 0.58 20.07
CA LEU A 362 -10.17 1.27 20.85
C LEU A 362 -10.08 0.69 22.27
N ASP A 363 -8.90 0.17 22.62
CA ASP A 363 -8.63 -0.45 23.91
C ASP A 363 -8.49 0.60 25.01
N TYR A 364 -9.27 0.46 26.07
CA TYR A 364 -9.22 1.23 27.30
C TYR A 364 -9.03 0.32 28.52
N SER A 365 -8.38 -0.83 28.33
CA SER A 365 -8.02 -1.73 29.44
C SER A 365 -7.02 -1.10 30.41
N GLY A 366 -6.79 -1.76 31.55
CA GLY A 366 -5.95 -1.21 32.60
C GLY A 366 -4.48 -0.98 32.19
N SER A 367 -3.96 -1.75 31.23
CA SER A 367 -2.60 -1.61 30.68
C SER A 367 -2.40 -0.32 29.89
N MET A 368 -3.44 0.19 29.26
CA MET A 368 -3.42 1.46 28.52
C MET A 368 -3.21 2.71 29.40
N SER A 369 -3.18 2.55 30.74
CA SER A 369 -3.06 3.69 31.66
C SER A 369 -1.74 4.45 31.50
N GLY A 370 -1.79 5.77 31.32
CA GLY A 370 -0.64 6.63 31.12
C GLY A 370 -0.30 6.83 29.66
N GLU A 371 0.93 6.53 29.27
CA GLU A 371 1.47 6.82 27.93
C GLU A 371 0.64 6.20 26.80
N GLY A 372 0.15 4.98 26.96
CA GLY A 372 -0.68 4.32 25.94
C GLY A 372 -1.96 5.09 25.62
N ASN A 373 -2.68 5.52 26.65
CA ASN A 373 -3.88 6.33 26.45
C ASN A 373 -3.57 7.73 25.90
N GLU A 374 -2.46 8.35 26.31
CA GLU A 374 -2.03 9.65 25.79
C GLU A 374 -1.73 9.57 24.28
N GLN A 375 -1.02 8.54 23.84
CA GLN A 375 -0.71 8.30 22.43
C GLN A 375 -1.97 7.96 21.62
N LEU A 376 -2.90 7.16 22.16
CA LEU A 376 -4.18 6.89 21.53
C LEU A 376 -4.98 8.18 21.28
N VAL A 377 -5.09 9.04 22.28
CA VAL A 377 -5.78 10.33 22.18
C VAL A 377 -5.14 11.21 21.10
N GLN A 378 -3.80 11.31 21.08
CA GLN A 378 -3.06 12.08 20.07
C GLN A 378 -3.27 11.52 18.65
N ALA A 379 -3.24 10.19 18.48
CA ALA A 379 -3.45 9.56 17.18
C ALA A 379 -4.88 9.83 16.67
N MET A 380 -5.88 9.70 17.53
CA MET A 380 -7.27 9.97 17.15
C MET A 380 -7.54 11.46 16.90
N GLU A 381 -6.79 12.37 17.52
CA GLU A 381 -6.83 13.80 17.20
C GLU A 381 -6.45 14.06 15.73
N GLN A 382 -5.41 13.38 15.22
CA GLN A 382 -4.96 13.52 13.84
C GLN A 382 -5.99 13.03 12.82
N LEU A 383 -6.89 12.13 13.21
CA LEU A 383 -7.92 11.57 12.34
C LEU A 383 -9.27 12.31 12.45
N LEU A 384 -9.69 12.63 13.67
CA LEU A 384 -11.04 13.14 13.92
C LEU A 384 -11.12 14.66 13.82
N ILE A 385 -10.03 15.39 14.12
CA ILE A 385 -9.97 16.84 13.97
C ILE A 385 -9.59 17.17 12.53
N GLN A 386 -10.55 17.65 11.76
CA GLN A 386 -10.42 17.80 10.30
C GLN A 386 -9.32 18.77 9.85
N GLU A 387 -8.97 19.76 10.67
CA GLU A 387 -7.84 20.65 10.41
C GLU A 387 -6.48 19.88 10.41
N ASN A 388 -6.32 18.93 11.34
CA ASN A 388 -5.14 18.08 11.41
C ASN A 388 -5.16 17.02 10.29
N ALA A 389 -6.29 16.36 10.08
CA ALA A 389 -6.45 15.32 9.07
C ALA A 389 -6.10 15.82 7.64
N ARG A 390 -6.44 17.06 7.29
CA ARG A 390 -6.14 17.65 5.97
C ARG A 390 -4.65 17.74 5.67
N LYS A 391 -3.80 17.92 6.67
CA LYS A 391 -2.33 18.02 6.48
C LYS A 391 -1.75 16.73 5.92
N ASN A 392 -2.43 15.60 6.16
CA ASN A 392 -2.01 14.27 5.79
C ASN A 392 -2.95 13.58 4.76
N PHE A 393 -3.88 14.29 4.13
CA PHE A 393 -4.94 13.72 3.27
C PHE A 393 -5.75 12.62 3.95
N LEU A 394 -6.04 12.80 5.24
CA LEU A 394 -6.86 11.88 6.06
C LEU A 394 -8.25 12.43 6.35
N GLN A 395 -8.56 13.63 5.84
CA GLN A 395 -9.87 14.26 6.06
C GLN A 395 -11.02 13.37 5.54
N ALA A 396 -12.09 13.37 6.31
CA ALA A 396 -13.28 12.63 5.94
C ALA A 396 -14.04 13.32 4.78
N SER A 397 -14.75 12.54 3.99
CA SER A 397 -15.72 13.01 3.01
C SER A 397 -17.08 13.29 3.68
N GLU A 398 -18.00 13.95 2.95
CA GLU A 398 -19.35 14.25 3.46
C GLU A 398 -20.18 13.00 3.76
N ASN A 399 -19.87 11.87 3.12
CA ASN A 399 -20.61 10.62 3.24
C ASN A 399 -19.84 9.54 4.02
N GLU A 400 -18.67 9.85 4.54
CA GLU A 400 -17.86 8.91 5.33
C GLU A 400 -18.52 8.62 6.68
N VAL A 401 -18.50 7.36 7.11
CA VAL A 401 -19.05 6.93 8.40
C VAL A 401 -17.91 6.45 9.30
N ASN A 402 -17.84 7.03 10.49
CA ASN A 402 -16.87 6.67 11.53
C ASN A 402 -17.62 6.17 12.77
N ILE A 403 -17.28 4.96 13.22
CA ILE A 403 -17.88 4.30 14.38
C ILE A 403 -16.77 4.05 15.40
N LEU A 404 -16.93 4.53 16.63
CA LEU A 404 -16.03 4.25 17.74
C LEU A 404 -16.64 3.19 18.65
N ILE A 405 -15.86 2.18 18.99
CA ILE A 405 -16.17 1.15 19.97
C ILE A 405 -15.07 1.13 21.03
N PRO A 406 -15.14 1.97 22.06
CA PRO A 406 -14.28 1.83 23.21
C PRO A 406 -14.58 0.50 23.91
N PHE A 407 -13.53 -0.26 24.24
CA PHE A 407 -13.65 -1.54 24.91
C PHE A 407 -12.61 -1.73 26.01
N ASN A 408 -12.86 -2.67 26.89
CA ASN A 408 -11.93 -3.21 27.88
C ASN A 408 -12.22 -4.74 28.05
N GLY A 409 -12.62 -5.24 29.19
CA GLY A 409 -13.10 -6.63 29.34
C GLY A 409 -14.42 -6.94 28.61
N GLY A 410 -14.90 -6.01 27.78
CA GLY A 410 -16.07 -6.08 26.91
C GLY A 410 -16.30 -4.70 26.28
N VAL A 411 -17.33 -4.59 25.43
CA VAL A 411 -17.73 -3.32 24.80
C VAL A 411 -18.23 -2.34 25.87
N ILE A 412 -17.66 -1.14 25.92
CA ILE A 412 -18.07 -0.10 26.88
C ILE A 412 -19.25 0.69 26.32
N ASP A 413 -19.13 1.18 25.06
CA ASP A 413 -20.16 1.97 24.39
C ASP A 413 -19.97 1.89 22.87
N THR A 414 -20.82 2.60 22.12
CA THR A 414 -20.74 2.74 20.65
C THR A 414 -21.16 4.13 20.23
N TYR A 415 -20.32 4.81 19.47
CA TYR A 415 -20.58 6.17 18.98
C TYR A 415 -20.43 6.21 17.47
N THR A 416 -21.31 6.91 16.76
CA THR A 416 -21.28 7.01 15.29
C THR A 416 -21.36 8.46 14.87
N ALA A 417 -20.57 8.83 13.88
CA ALA A 417 -20.68 10.10 13.17
C ALA A 417 -20.64 9.87 11.65
N THR A 418 -21.41 10.67 10.93
CA THR A 418 -21.43 10.67 9.46
C THR A 418 -21.00 12.03 8.95
N GLY A 419 -20.13 12.00 7.93
CA GLY A 419 -19.61 13.20 7.30
C GLY A 419 -18.39 13.79 8.01
N ASN A 420 -18.05 15.01 7.62
CA ASN A 420 -16.83 15.73 8.01
C ASN A 420 -17.10 16.95 8.91
N GLY A 421 -18.28 17.00 9.51
CA GLY A 421 -18.74 18.13 10.34
C GLY A 421 -18.46 17.93 11.83
N SER A 422 -19.13 18.76 12.63
CA SER A 422 -18.99 18.80 14.10
C SER A 422 -19.36 17.48 14.81
N GLU A 423 -20.14 16.60 14.18
CA GLU A 423 -20.45 15.28 14.74
C GLU A 423 -19.20 14.38 14.76
N LEU A 424 -18.38 14.47 13.69
CA LEU A 424 -17.10 13.74 13.64
C LEU A 424 -16.11 14.27 14.70
N GLU A 425 -15.99 15.59 14.82
CA GLU A 425 -15.12 16.19 15.82
C GLU A 425 -15.61 15.90 17.25
N ALA A 426 -16.93 15.77 17.48
CA ALA A 426 -17.48 15.37 18.77
C ALA A 426 -17.13 13.92 19.17
N LEU A 427 -16.71 13.06 18.23
CA LEU A 427 -16.18 11.75 18.58
C LEU A 427 -14.84 11.87 19.31
N TYR A 428 -14.03 12.89 19.03
CA TYR A 428 -12.77 13.13 19.74
C TYR A 428 -13.02 13.39 21.24
N ASP A 429 -14.06 14.13 21.60
CA ASP A 429 -14.45 14.34 23.01
C ASP A 429 -14.75 13.00 23.71
N LYS A 430 -15.25 11.98 22.99
CA LYS A 430 -15.50 10.65 23.53
C LYS A 430 -14.21 9.88 23.77
N VAL A 431 -13.25 10.02 22.88
CA VAL A 431 -11.91 9.40 23.00
C VAL A 431 -11.16 10.01 24.19
N GLU A 432 -11.09 11.36 24.25
CA GLU A 432 -10.33 12.08 25.27
C GLU A 432 -10.86 11.85 26.71
N ASN A 433 -12.18 11.73 26.85
CA ASN A 433 -12.82 11.61 28.17
C ASN A 433 -13.16 10.17 28.57
N GLN A 434 -12.72 9.16 27.83
CA GLN A 434 -12.96 7.76 28.17
C GLN A 434 -12.06 7.30 29.31
N GLU A 435 -12.65 6.72 30.35
CA GLU A 435 -11.90 6.16 31.50
C GLU A 435 -11.20 4.85 31.12
N VAL A 436 -9.95 4.70 31.59
CA VAL A 436 -9.11 3.51 31.40
C VAL A 436 -9.27 2.56 32.60
N GLY A 437 -9.44 1.26 32.33
CA GLY A 437 -9.51 0.23 33.39
C GLY A 437 -10.19 -1.06 32.94
N GLY A 438 -9.99 -2.12 33.71
CA GLY A 438 -10.56 -3.44 33.43
C GLY A 438 -9.61 -4.38 32.68
N GLY A 439 -10.16 -5.49 32.18
CA GLY A 439 -9.45 -6.47 31.33
C GLY A 439 -9.49 -6.10 29.84
N THR A 440 -9.12 -7.07 28.98
CA THR A 440 -9.06 -6.88 27.52
C THR A 440 -9.86 -7.96 26.81
N ASP A 441 -10.87 -7.59 25.99
CA ASP A 441 -11.59 -8.50 25.10
C ASP A 441 -11.79 -7.84 23.73
N MET A 442 -10.77 -7.91 22.87
CA MET A 442 -10.76 -7.34 21.54
C MET A 442 -11.76 -8.04 20.60
N TYR A 443 -12.01 -9.36 20.80
CA TYR A 443 -12.92 -10.10 19.95
C TYR A 443 -14.37 -9.65 20.16
N ALA A 444 -14.77 -9.33 21.40
CA ALA A 444 -16.08 -8.76 21.67
C ALA A 444 -16.28 -7.41 20.94
N ALA A 445 -15.25 -6.57 20.91
CA ALA A 445 -15.27 -5.30 20.18
C ALA A 445 -15.36 -5.51 18.66
N ALA A 446 -14.54 -6.42 18.10
CA ALA A 446 -14.55 -6.78 16.70
C ALA A 446 -15.90 -7.37 16.24
N VAL A 447 -16.49 -8.30 17.04
CA VAL A 447 -17.85 -8.84 16.81
C VAL A 447 -18.88 -7.73 16.77
N ARG A 448 -18.83 -6.81 17.73
CA ARG A 448 -19.74 -5.65 17.74
C ARG A 448 -19.55 -4.77 16.49
N GLY A 449 -18.32 -4.59 16.03
CA GLY A 449 -18.03 -3.89 14.78
C GLY A 449 -18.69 -4.57 13.57
N ILE A 450 -18.58 -5.89 13.47
CA ILE A 450 -19.24 -6.68 12.43
C ILE A 450 -20.76 -6.52 12.45
N GLU A 451 -21.39 -6.58 13.62
CA GLU A 451 -22.82 -6.39 13.76
C GLU A 451 -23.28 -5.02 13.23
N LEU A 452 -22.54 -3.96 13.57
CA LEU A 452 -22.83 -2.60 13.12
C LEU A 452 -22.62 -2.42 11.62
N LEU A 453 -21.56 -3.01 11.06
CA LEU A 453 -21.35 -3.00 9.61
C LEU A 453 -22.50 -3.69 8.86
N GLY A 454 -23.08 -4.74 9.44
CA GLY A 454 -24.25 -5.41 8.87
C GLY A 454 -25.53 -4.56 8.77
N GLU A 455 -25.58 -3.39 9.40
CA GLU A 455 -26.69 -2.44 9.30
C GLU A 455 -26.60 -1.55 8.04
N TYR A 456 -25.46 -1.56 7.31
CA TYR A 456 -25.20 -0.74 6.13
C TYR A 456 -25.20 -1.57 4.84
N ASP A 457 -25.47 -0.91 3.72
CA ASP A 457 -25.20 -1.45 2.38
C ASP A 457 -23.71 -1.32 2.08
N LEU A 458 -22.92 -2.36 2.39
CA LEU A 458 -21.47 -2.34 2.26
C LEU A 458 -20.98 -2.12 0.83
N SER A 459 -21.82 -2.34 -0.20
CA SER A 459 -21.47 -2.06 -1.59
C SER A 459 -21.24 -0.58 -1.88
N GLN A 460 -21.83 0.30 -1.04
CA GLN A 460 -21.70 1.76 -1.17
C GLN A 460 -20.48 2.35 -0.49
N TYR A 461 -19.74 1.53 0.28
CA TYR A 461 -18.63 1.97 1.10
C TYR A 461 -17.36 1.16 0.83
N THR A 462 -16.25 1.66 1.34
CA THR A 462 -15.05 0.88 1.58
C THR A 462 -15.03 0.57 3.10
N PRO A 463 -15.52 -0.62 3.52
CA PRO A 463 -15.64 -0.95 4.94
C PRO A 463 -14.33 -1.46 5.52
N ALA A 464 -14.01 -1.11 6.77
CA ALA A 464 -12.93 -1.72 7.53
C ALA A 464 -13.17 -1.63 9.03
N ILE A 465 -12.55 -2.54 9.77
CA ILE A 465 -12.38 -2.47 11.23
C ILE A 465 -10.90 -2.19 11.52
N ILE A 466 -10.64 -1.22 12.38
CA ILE A 466 -9.30 -0.90 12.88
C ILE A 466 -9.32 -1.22 14.38
N LEU A 467 -8.53 -2.21 14.77
CA LEU A 467 -8.42 -2.68 16.14
C LEU A 467 -7.11 -2.22 16.75
N LEU A 468 -7.17 -1.47 17.85
CA LEU A 468 -6.02 -1.09 18.65
C LEU A 468 -6.06 -1.80 19.99
N THR A 469 -4.97 -2.46 20.37
CA THR A 469 -4.81 -3.07 21.69
C THR A 469 -3.32 -3.14 22.10
N ASP A 470 -3.07 -3.02 23.41
CA ASP A 470 -1.76 -3.19 24.05
C ASP A 470 -1.65 -4.48 24.87
N GLY A 471 -2.68 -5.33 24.87
CA GLY A 471 -2.78 -6.49 25.74
C GLY A 471 -3.20 -7.78 25.04
N GLN A 472 -3.16 -8.86 25.84
CA GLN A 472 -3.69 -10.17 25.44
C GLN A 472 -5.20 -10.21 25.63
N SER A 473 -5.93 -10.60 24.60
CA SER A 473 -7.37 -10.74 24.66
C SER A 473 -7.78 -12.01 25.40
N SER A 474 -8.77 -11.88 26.28
CA SER A 474 -9.41 -13.00 26.98
C SER A 474 -10.56 -13.64 26.17
N GLY A 475 -10.97 -13.03 25.06
CA GLY A 475 -12.07 -13.49 24.20
C GLY A 475 -11.69 -14.65 23.28
N SER A 476 -12.57 -14.98 22.34
CA SER A 476 -12.45 -16.14 21.46
C SER A 476 -12.52 -15.75 19.98
N LEU A 477 -11.51 -16.15 19.20
CA LEU A 477 -11.50 -16.03 17.75
C LEU A 477 -12.72 -16.72 17.10
N SER A 478 -13.19 -17.85 17.64
CA SER A 478 -14.32 -18.59 17.08
C SER A 478 -15.63 -17.80 17.10
N ASP A 479 -15.84 -16.92 18.08
CA ASP A 479 -17.03 -16.08 18.13
C ASP A 479 -16.97 -14.99 17.06
N PHE A 480 -15.77 -14.45 16.81
CA PHE A 480 -15.52 -13.54 15.70
C PHE A 480 -15.75 -14.21 14.34
N GLU A 481 -15.17 -15.40 14.11
CA GLU A 481 -15.35 -16.16 12.86
C GLU A 481 -16.83 -16.42 12.56
N ALA A 482 -17.61 -16.78 13.58
CA ALA A 482 -19.05 -17.02 13.44
C ALA A 482 -19.82 -15.75 13.02
N ALA A 483 -19.48 -14.59 13.60
CA ALA A 483 -20.09 -13.32 13.25
C ALA A 483 -19.67 -12.86 11.84
N TYR A 484 -18.36 -12.98 11.52
CA TYR A 484 -17.79 -12.58 10.25
C TYR A 484 -18.38 -13.33 9.06
N ALA A 485 -18.59 -14.65 9.21
CA ALA A 485 -19.24 -15.48 8.19
C ALA A 485 -20.67 -15.00 7.83
N GLY A 486 -21.31 -14.28 8.74
CA GLY A 486 -22.65 -13.71 8.53
C GLY A 486 -22.69 -12.47 7.63
N LEU A 487 -21.56 -11.76 7.42
CA LEU A 487 -21.51 -10.56 6.58
C LEU A 487 -21.69 -10.85 5.09
N GLY A 488 -21.23 -12.02 4.61
CA GLY A 488 -21.32 -12.42 3.21
C GLY A 488 -20.44 -11.62 2.25
N THR A 489 -19.56 -10.78 2.77
CA THR A 489 -18.56 -10.01 2.03
C THR A 489 -17.28 -9.89 2.85
N GLU A 490 -16.14 -9.73 2.18
CA GLU A 490 -14.86 -9.51 2.85
C GLU A 490 -14.78 -8.11 3.43
N VAL A 491 -14.43 -8.02 4.72
CA VAL A 491 -14.17 -6.76 5.43
C VAL A 491 -12.85 -6.91 6.19
N PRO A 492 -11.81 -6.13 5.88
CA PRO A 492 -10.54 -6.24 6.56
C PRO A 492 -10.64 -5.79 8.02
N VAL A 493 -9.98 -6.55 8.90
CA VAL A 493 -9.74 -6.15 10.28
C VAL A 493 -8.25 -5.87 10.44
N PHE A 494 -7.87 -4.62 10.29
CA PHE A 494 -6.52 -4.16 10.51
C PHE A 494 -6.26 -4.04 12.00
N SER A 495 -5.13 -4.53 12.46
CA SER A 495 -4.73 -4.43 13.86
C SER A 495 -3.55 -3.48 14.01
N ILE A 496 -3.59 -2.64 15.04
CA ILE A 496 -2.45 -1.82 15.46
C ILE A 496 -1.96 -2.40 16.77
N MET A 497 -0.77 -2.97 16.73
CA MET A 497 -0.09 -3.54 17.88
C MET A 497 0.58 -2.42 18.69
N PHE A 498 0.34 -2.41 19.99
CA PHE A 498 0.89 -1.45 20.90
C PHE A 498 1.34 -2.14 22.21
N GLY A 499 2.28 -1.56 22.96
CA GLY A 499 2.72 -2.12 24.24
C GLY A 499 3.14 -3.60 24.17
N ASP A 500 2.60 -4.42 25.08
CA ASP A 500 2.86 -5.86 25.21
C ASP A 500 1.77 -6.73 24.54
N ALA A 501 1.13 -6.26 23.45
CA ALA A 501 0.09 -6.98 22.73
C ALA A 501 0.57 -8.37 22.25
N ASP A 502 -0.37 -9.33 22.21
CA ASP A 502 -0.11 -10.66 21.66
C ASP A 502 -0.16 -10.63 20.12
N GLU A 503 1.00 -10.53 19.50
CA GLU A 503 1.17 -10.48 18.05
C GLU A 503 0.48 -11.67 17.36
N THR A 504 0.54 -12.88 17.95
CA THR A 504 -0.08 -14.07 17.38
C THR A 504 -1.59 -13.93 17.23
N GLN A 505 -2.27 -13.38 18.24
CA GLN A 505 -3.72 -13.15 18.19
C GLN A 505 -4.09 -12.12 17.11
N LEU A 506 -3.29 -11.07 16.98
CA LEU A 506 -3.51 -10.02 15.98
C LEU A 506 -3.26 -10.52 14.57
N GLU A 507 -2.20 -11.30 14.36
CA GLU A 507 -1.89 -11.91 13.06
C GLU A 507 -2.94 -12.95 12.63
N GLU A 508 -3.47 -13.75 13.56
CA GLU A 508 -4.53 -14.70 13.24
C GLU A 508 -5.79 -13.97 12.74
N LEU A 509 -6.17 -12.88 13.41
CA LEU A 509 -7.32 -12.06 13.03
C LEU A 509 -7.09 -11.37 11.67
N ALA A 510 -5.94 -10.76 11.47
CA ALA A 510 -5.57 -10.09 10.23
C ALA A 510 -5.56 -11.08 9.05
N ARG A 511 -4.93 -12.24 9.20
CA ARG A 511 -4.87 -13.29 8.18
C ARG A 511 -6.26 -13.83 7.82
N TYR A 512 -7.13 -14.03 8.81
CA TYR A 512 -8.50 -14.51 8.58
C TYR A 512 -9.33 -13.54 7.73
N THR A 513 -9.03 -12.25 7.79
CA THR A 513 -9.76 -11.17 7.12
C THR A 513 -8.99 -10.54 5.94
N ASN A 514 -7.92 -11.20 5.46
CA ASN A 514 -7.04 -10.67 4.41
C ASN A 514 -6.59 -9.23 4.70
N ALA A 515 -6.13 -9.00 5.92
CA ALA A 515 -5.64 -7.72 6.43
C ALA A 515 -4.21 -7.87 6.97
N ARG A 516 -3.70 -6.87 7.67
CA ARG A 516 -2.37 -6.91 8.26
C ARG A 516 -2.32 -6.26 9.64
N VAL A 517 -1.25 -6.56 10.37
CA VAL A 517 -0.90 -5.91 11.63
C VAL A 517 0.07 -4.77 11.36
N PHE A 518 -0.10 -3.64 12.04
CA PHE A 518 0.78 -2.48 12.02
C PHE A 518 1.45 -2.34 13.38
N ASP A 519 2.74 -2.08 13.39
CA ASP A 519 3.47 -1.84 14.64
C ASP A 519 3.31 -0.37 15.05
N GLY A 520 2.63 -0.14 16.17
CA GLY A 520 2.40 1.18 16.75
C GLY A 520 3.25 1.45 17.99
N ARG A 521 4.18 0.53 18.36
CA ARG A 521 4.97 0.64 19.61
C ARG A 521 5.89 1.85 19.63
N GLU A 522 6.45 2.22 18.48
CA GLU A 522 7.33 3.39 18.36
C GLU A 522 6.54 4.67 18.09
N ASN A 523 5.54 4.61 17.20
CA ASN A 523 4.72 5.76 16.81
C ASN A 523 3.29 5.35 16.46
N LEU A 524 2.42 5.42 17.45
CA LEU A 524 1.02 5.03 17.29
C LEU A 524 0.27 5.92 16.28
N THR A 525 0.58 7.22 16.23
CA THR A 525 -0.02 8.15 15.26
C THR A 525 0.31 7.76 13.83
N GLU A 526 1.55 7.36 13.57
CA GLU A 526 1.99 6.90 12.24
C GLU A 526 1.32 5.59 11.85
N ALA A 527 1.21 4.64 12.78
CA ALA A 527 0.53 3.39 12.54
C ALA A 527 -0.96 3.61 12.18
N PHE A 528 -1.68 4.47 12.91
CA PHE A 528 -3.05 4.86 12.57
C PHE A 528 -3.16 5.55 11.22
N ARG A 529 -2.25 6.46 10.92
CA ARG A 529 -2.19 7.13 9.62
C ARG A 529 -2.03 6.10 8.51
N SER A 530 -1.09 5.17 8.66
CA SER A 530 -0.83 4.09 7.70
C SER A 530 -2.06 3.22 7.48
N VAL A 531 -2.71 2.76 8.54
CA VAL A 531 -3.93 1.92 8.44
C VAL A 531 -5.04 2.62 7.66
N LYS A 532 -5.25 3.92 7.88
CA LYS A 532 -6.34 4.67 7.21
C LYS A 532 -6.22 4.65 5.67
N TRP A 533 -5.03 4.48 5.12
CA TRP A 533 -4.81 4.39 3.67
C TRP A 533 -5.05 3.00 3.10
N TYR A 534 -5.14 1.98 3.95
CA TYR A 534 -5.49 0.61 3.55
C TYR A 534 -7.01 0.37 3.48
N ASN A 535 -7.78 1.42 3.72
CA ASN A 535 -9.24 1.39 3.70
C ASN A 535 -9.84 2.31 2.62
#